data_d0ac4695164c324034c5be3e613d564b
#
_entry.id   d0ac4695164c324034c5be3e613d564b
#
_cell.length_a   1.000
_cell.length_b   1.000
_cell.length_c   1.000
_cell.angle_alpha   90.00
_cell.angle_beta   90.00
_cell.angle_gamma   90.00
#
_symmetry.space_group_name_H-M   'P 1'
#
loop_
_entity.id
_entity.type
_entity.pdbx_description
1 polymer ?
#
loop_
_entity_poly.entity_id
_entity_poly.type
_entity_poly.pdbx_seq_one_letter_code
_entity_poly.pdbx_strand_id
1 'polypeptide(L)'
;GPLTNIAALVLARPDLAGRIDDLTWMGGGAGTGNHTASAEFNAWADPEAVAIVLAHDLPLRMVDLEFCRKILCRPEEAERLRTLGGAHADLMADLFGGFIGIATRRGRPAMAFYDPAAAAAFVHPDLVTFEPVGITMELAGTATRGRTVVERRSHYMPFNAEIAAEA
;
A
#
# COMPACT_ATOMS: atom_id res chain seq x y z
N GLY A 1 -2.67 6.31 1.06
CA GLY A 1 -2.96 7.15 2.24
C GLY A 1 -3.59 6.36 3.37
N PRO A 2 -3.78 6.97 4.58
CA PRO A 2 -4.51 6.37 5.70
C PRO A 2 -5.94 6.00 5.31
N LEU A 3 -6.50 4.95 5.92
CA LEU A 3 -7.86 4.46 5.62
C LEU A 3 -8.98 5.22 6.36
N THR A 4 -8.69 6.36 6.96
CA THR A 4 -9.64 7.17 7.75
C THR A 4 -10.96 7.44 7.01
N ASN A 5 -10.90 7.83 5.73
CA ASN A 5 -12.09 8.13 4.94
C ASN A 5 -12.94 6.88 4.67
N ILE A 6 -12.31 5.73 4.47
CA ILE A 6 -13.01 4.45 4.25
C ILE A 6 -13.66 3.99 5.56
N ALA A 7 -12.93 4.07 6.68
CA ALA A 7 -13.48 3.78 8.00
C ALA A 7 -14.68 4.68 8.34
N ALA A 8 -14.56 5.99 8.09
CA ALA A 8 -15.66 6.92 8.28
C ALA A 8 -16.87 6.58 7.41
N LEU A 9 -16.64 6.18 6.14
CA LEU A 9 -17.71 5.76 5.23
C LEU A 9 -18.46 4.53 5.77
N VAL A 10 -17.75 3.46 6.13
CA VAL A 10 -18.41 2.21 6.56
C VAL A 10 -19.10 2.35 7.92
N LEU A 11 -18.60 3.21 8.80
CA LEU A 11 -19.26 3.53 10.07
C LEU A 11 -20.52 4.38 9.88
N ALA A 12 -20.47 5.39 9.00
CA ALA A 12 -21.60 6.27 8.75
C ALA A 12 -22.65 5.65 7.83
N ARG A 13 -22.24 4.78 6.91
CA ARG A 13 -23.08 4.17 5.87
C ARG A 13 -22.70 2.71 5.66
N PRO A 14 -22.96 1.83 6.64
CA PRO A 14 -22.67 0.40 6.52
C PRO A 14 -23.42 -0.27 5.35
N ASP A 15 -24.55 0.31 4.92
CA ASP A 15 -25.29 -0.11 3.74
C ASP A 15 -24.51 0.03 2.43
N LEU A 16 -23.46 0.86 2.40
CA LEU A 16 -22.59 1.06 1.24
C LEU A 16 -21.36 0.15 1.26
N ALA A 17 -21.01 -0.47 2.37
CA ALA A 17 -19.85 -1.37 2.46
C ALA A 17 -19.92 -2.50 1.41
N GLY A 18 -21.07 -3.14 1.27
CA GLY A 18 -21.31 -4.18 0.27
C GLY A 18 -21.36 -3.72 -1.20
N ARG A 19 -21.16 -2.42 -1.47
CA ARG A 19 -21.04 -1.87 -2.83
C ARG A 19 -19.60 -1.54 -3.24
N ILE A 20 -18.65 -1.81 -2.34
CA ILE A 20 -17.23 -1.68 -2.63
C ILE A 20 -16.77 -3.02 -3.22
N ASP A 21 -16.49 -3.05 -4.52
CA ASP A 21 -16.08 -4.25 -5.24
C ASP A 21 -14.58 -4.52 -5.13
N ASP A 22 -13.78 -3.48 -4.90
CA ASP A 22 -12.32 -3.55 -4.73
C ASP A 22 -11.83 -2.39 -3.86
N LEU A 23 -10.90 -2.69 -2.96
CA LEU A 23 -10.20 -1.71 -2.15
C LEU A 23 -8.69 -2.00 -2.19
N THR A 24 -8.03 -1.48 -3.21
CA THR A 24 -6.56 -1.58 -3.29
C THR A 24 -5.90 -0.46 -2.48
N TRP A 25 -5.10 -0.84 -1.51
CA TRP A 25 -4.48 0.07 -0.55
C TRP A 25 -2.95 -0.04 -0.55
N MET A 26 -2.25 1.08 -0.84
CA MET A 26 -0.84 1.19 -0.48
C MET A 26 -0.73 1.51 1.01
N GLY A 27 -0.26 0.56 1.78
CA GLY A 27 -0.10 0.71 3.23
C GLY A 27 0.29 -0.58 3.91
N GLY A 28 0.64 -0.46 5.17
CA GLY A 28 1.07 -1.59 5.97
C GLY A 28 2.41 -2.18 5.55
N GLY A 29 2.78 -3.25 6.21
CA GLY A 29 4.01 -3.99 5.95
C GLY A 29 4.08 -5.26 6.77
N ALA A 30 4.46 -6.37 6.14
CA ALA A 30 4.70 -7.64 6.81
C ALA A 30 6.05 -7.68 7.54
N GLY A 31 6.97 -6.79 7.18
CA GLY A 31 8.34 -6.72 7.69
C GLY A 31 8.64 -5.47 8.51
N THR A 32 9.67 -4.72 8.10
CA THR A 32 10.13 -3.50 8.77
C THR A 32 9.34 -2.28 8.33
N GLY A 33 9.04 -1.38 9.28
CA GLY A 33 8.38 -0.11 8.98
C GLY A 33 9.24 0.90 8.21
N ASN A 34 8.63 2.03 7.88
CA ASN A 34 9.29 3.21 7.34
C ASN A 34 9.07 4.45 8.20
N HIS A 35 8.04 4.45 9.03
CA HIS A 35 7.75 5.54 9.97
C HIS A 35 8.30 5.23 11.36
N THR A 36 8.01 4.05 11.87
CA THR A 36 8.68 3.47 13.05
C THR A 36 9.47 2.23 12.62
N ALA A 37 10.17 1.60 13.55
CA ALA A 37 10.86 0.33 13.26
C ALA A 37 9.91 -0.78 12.82
N SER A 38 8.64 -0.73 13.23
CA SER A 38 7.65 -1.78 12.99
C SER A 38 6.45 -1.34 12.14
N ALA A 39 6.19 -0.03 11.97
CA ALA A 39 4.98 0.46 11.33
C ALA A 39 5.28 1.23 10.04
N GLU A 40 4.46 0.96 9.02
CA GLU A 40 4.36 1.75 7.80
C GLU A 40 3.53 3.01 8.08
N PHE A 41 3.83 4.13 7.35
CA PHE A 41 3.27 5.45 7.64
C PHE A 41 1.75 5.51 7.52
N ASN A 42 1.16 4.98 6.45
CA ASN A 42 -0.29 5.05 6.23
C ASN A 42 -1.06 4.26 7.28
N ALA A 43 -0.54 3.09 7.66
CA ALA A 43 -1.09 2.26 8.72
C ALA A 43 -0.89 2.91 10.11
N TRP A 44 0.28 3.52 10.34
CA TRP A 44 0.58 4.19 11.60
C TRP A 44 -0.23 5.47 11.82
N ALA A 45 -0.53 6.20 10.74
CA ALA A 45 -1.24 7.48 10.81
C ALA A 45 -2.67 7.36 11.36
N ASP A 46 -3.35 6.24 11.08
CA ASP A 46 -4.67 5.94 11.63
C ASP A 46 -4.88 4.41 11.74
N PRO A 47 -4.26 3.77 12.71
CA PRO A 47 -4.36 2.31 12.86
C PRO A 47 -5.76 1.85 13.28
N GLU A 48 -6.53 2.69 13.98
CA GLU A 48 -7.92 2.43 14.29
C GLU A 48 -8.77 2.32 13.02
N ALA A 49 -8.53 3.18 12.03
CA ALA A 49 -9.22 3.10 10.74
C ALA A 49 -8.90 1.79 10.01
N VAL A 50 -7.64 1.33 10.03
CA VAL A 50 -7.28 0.03 9.45
C VAL A 50 -8.02 -1.10 10.15
N ALA A 51 -8.08 -1.10 11.49
CA ALA A 51 -8.81 -2.12 12.26
C ALA A 51 -10.31 -2.12 11.94
N ILE A 52 -10.92 -0.94 11.77
CA ILE A 52 -12.33 -0.79 11.39
C ILE A 52 -12.57 -1.39 9.99
N VAL A 53 -11.73 -1.06 9.02
CA VAL A 53 -11.85 -1.56 7.64
C VAL A 53 -11.74 -3.09 7.61
N LEU A 54 -10.76 -3.66 8.32
CA LEU A 54 -10.57 -5.11 8.43
C LEU A 54 -11.76 -5.82 9.09
N ALA A 55 -12.47 -5.15 10.00
CA ALA A 55 -13.65 -5.70 10.68
C ALA A 55 -14.94 -5.65 9.85
N HIS A 56 -14.94 -4.98 8.69
CA HIS A 56 -16.12 -4.82 7.84
C HIS A 56 -16.11 -5.70 6.58
N ASP A 57 -15.24 -6.71 6.53
CA ASP A 57 -15.15 -7.69 5.43
C ASP A 57 -15.11 -7.05 4.03
N LEU A 58 -14.41 -5.90 3.91
CA LEU A 58 -14.21 -5.26 2.62
C LEU A 58 -13.20 -6.05 1.78
N PRO A 59 -13.33 -6.04 0.44
CA PRO A 59 -12.39 -6.73 -0.46
C PRO A 59 -11.04 -5.99 -0.52
N LEU A 60 -10.29 -6.03 0.61
CA LEU A 60 -9.04 -5.31 0.80
C LEU A 60 -7.87 -6.05 0.14
N ARG A 61 -7.19 -5.38 -0.79
CA ARG A 61 -5.90 -5.76 -1.36
C ARG A 61 -4.81 -4.84 -0.84
N MET A 62 -3.94 -5.35 -0.01
CA MET A 62 -2.82 -4.60 0.56
C MET A 62 -1.60 -4.70 -0.35
N VAL A 63 -1.18 -3.57 -0.91
CA VAL A 63 0.11 -3.41 -1.58
C VAL A 63 1.08 -2.84 -0.55
N ASP A 64 1.77 -3.75 0.12
CA ASP A 64 2.54 -3.45 1.31
C ASP A 64 3.92 -2.84 1.03
N LEU A 65 4.58 -2.43 2.09
CA LEU A 65 5.88 -1.79 2.01
C LEU A 65 6.97 -2.72 1.47
N GLU A 66 6.92 -4.02 1.77
CA GLU A 66 7.89 -5.01 1.28
C GLU A 66 7.75 -5.23 -0.22
N PHE A 67 6.52 -5.30 -0.72
CA PHE A 67 6.25 -5.38 -2.16
C PHE A 67 6.76 -4.13 -2.88
N CYS A 68 6.39 -2.94 -2.39
CA CYS A 68 6.81 -1.68 -3.00
C CYS A 68 8.34 -1.52 -3.06
N ARG A 69 9.06 -2.02 -2.05
CA ARG A 69 10.54 -1.99 -2.01
C ARG A 69 11.22 -2.83 -3.08
N LYS A 70 10.51 -3.78 -3.68
CA LYS A 70 11.02 -4.59 -4.81
C LYS A 70 10.91 -3.84 -6.14
N ILE A 71 9.97 -2.92 -6.25
CA ILE A 71 9.72 -2.14 -7.48
C ILE A 71 10.49 -0.83 -7.37
N LEU A 72 11.64 -0.78 -8.03
CA LEU A 72 12.54 0.36 -7.96
C LEU A 72 12.46 1.18 -9.26
N CYS A 73 12.40 2.50 -9.12
CA CYS A 73 12.50 3.44 -10.22
C CYS A 73 13.81 4.22 -10.15
N ARG A 74 14.53 4.26 -11.26
CA ARG A 74 15.78 4.98 -11.44
C ARG A 74 15.55 6.25 -12.29
N PRO A 75 16.51 7.21 -12.28
CA PRO A 75 16.38 8.41 -13.08
C PRO A 75 16.11 8.16 -14.57
N GLU A 76 16.71 7.10 -15.14
CA GLU A 76 16.55 6.74 -16.56
C GLU A 76 15.09 6.34 -16.89
N GLU A 77 14.38 5.76 -15.94
CA GLU A 77 12.99 5.33 -16.13
C GLU A 77 12.04 6.53 -16.09
N ALA A 78 12.31 7.54 -15.26
CA ALA A 78 11.57 8.80 -15.31
C ALA A 78 11.75 9.51 -16.67
N GLU A 79 12.96 9.51 -17.22
CA GLU A 79 13.23 10.12 -18.52
C GLU A 79 12.59 9.34 -19.67
N ARG A 80 12.49 8.00 -19.58
CA ARG A 80 11.76 7.19 -20.55
C ARG A 80 10.28 7.57 -20.65
N LEU A 81 9.64 8.04 -19.58
CA LEU A 81 8.25 8.49 -19.63
C LEU A 81 8.04 9.62 -20.65
N ARG A 82 9.01 10.55 -20.79
CA ARG A 82 8.93 11.62 -21.81
C ARG A 82 8.88 11.05 -23.22
N THR A 83 9.62 9.96 -23.45
CA THR A 83 9.71 9.33 -24.78
C THR A 83 8.48 8.52 -25.15
N LEU A 84 7.65 8.12 -24.18
CA LEU A 84 6.41 7.39 -24.43
C LEU A 84 5.33 8.29 -25.07
N GLY A 85 5.45 9.61 -24.92
CA GLY A 85 4.47 10.56 -25.44
C GLY A 85 3.14 10.53 -24.69
N GLY A 86 2.20 11.34 -25.15
CA GLY A 86 0.91 11.47 -24.50
C GLY A 86 0.77 12.78 -23.71
N ALA A 87 -0.46 13.18 -23.43
CA ALA A 87 -0.79 14.49 -22.87
C ALA A 87 -0.15 14.79 -21.49
N HIS A 88 0.27 13.76 -20.75
CA HIS A 88 0.79 13.89 -19.39
C HIS A 88 2.22 13.34 -19.23
N ALA A 89 2.88 12.91 -20.31
CA ALA A 89 4.20 12.28 -20.25
C ALA A 89 5.25 13.15 -19.56
N ASP A 90 5.33 14.44 -19.95
CA ASP A 90 6.27 15.38 -19.34
C ASP A 90 5.99 15.63 -17.87
N LEU A 91 4.71 15.86 -17.52
CA LEU A 91 4.31 16.05 -16.12
C LEU A 91 4.65 14.84 -15.27
N MET A 92 4.36 13.64 -15.75
CA MET A 92 4.68 12.40 -15.03
C MET A 92 6.18 12.21 -14.87
N ALA A 93 6.97 12.50 -15.93
CA ALA A 93 8.42 12.44 -15.87
C ALA A 93 8.99 13.44 -14.83
N ASP A 94 8.45 14.66 -14.77
CA ASP A 94 8.87 15.67 -13.78
C ASP A 94 8.52 15.24 -12.36
N LEU A 95 7.31 14.72 -12.14
CA LEU A 95 6.89 14.23 -10.82
C LEU A 95 7.76 13.06 -10.34
N PHE A 96 7.97 12.05 -11.21
CA PHE A 96 8.82 10.90 -10.86
C PHE A 96 10.27 11.31 -10.70
N GLY A 97 10.82 12.17 -11.58
CA GLY A 97 12.16 12.70 -11.45
C GLY A 97 12.38 13.45 -10.14
N GLY A 98 11.41 14.28 -9.74
CA GLY A 98 11.42 14.98 -8.47
C GLY A 98 11.41 14.03 -7.27
N PHE A 99 10.57 12.98 -7.32
CA PHE A 99 10.48 11.96 -6.28
C PHE A 99 11.77 11.12 -6.18
N ILE A 100 12.31 10.66 -7.31
CA ILE A 100 13.59 9.93 -7.37
C ILE A 100 14.73 10.83 -6.87
N GLY A 101 14.70 12.13 -7.17
CA GLY A 101 15.65 13.10 -6.68
C GLY A 101 15.75 13.16 -5.14
N ILE A 102 14.70 12.78 -4.41
CA ILE A 102 14.76 12.63 -2.94
C ILE A 102 15.68 11.48 -2.55
N ALA A 103 15.59 10.36 -3.26
CA ALA A 103 16.44 9.20 -3.00
C ALA A 103 17.90 9.48 -3.34
N THR A 104 18.16 10.10 -4.51
CA THR A 104 19.54 10.41 -4.96
C THR A 104 20.23 11.39 -4.05
N ARG A 105 19.54 12.41 -3.54
CA ARG A 105 20.10 13.34 -2.52
C ARG A 105 20.45 12.63 -1.21
N ARG A 106 19.87 11.47 -0.93
CA ARG A 106 20.20 10.61 0.23
C ARG A 106 21.19 9.51 -0.10
N GLY A 107 21.88 9.58 -1.25
CA GLY A 107 22.87 8.61 -1.70
C GLY A 107 22.29 7.28 -2.15
N ARG A 108 20.98 7.21 -2.46
CA ARG A 108 20.34 6.00 -2.98
C ARG A 108 20.24 6.07 -4.51
N PRO A 109 20.55 4.98 -5.24
CA PRO A 109 20.53 5.00 -6.71
C PRO A 109 19.13 4.93 -7.31
N ALA A 110 18.13 4.58 -6.52
CA ALA A 110 16.75 4.41 -6.95
C ALA A 110 15.76 4.72 -5.83
N MET A 111 14.50 4.94 -6.19
CA MET A 111 13.38 5.11 -5.26
C MET A 111 12.39 3.97 -5.44
N ALA A 112 11.87 3.44 -4.32
CA ALA A 112 10.78 2.47 -4.37
C ALA A 112 9.49 3.14 -4.86
N PHE A 113 8.73 2.44 -5.69
CA PHE A 113 7.39 2.87 -6.10
C PHE A 113 6.36 2.40 -5.09
N TYR A 114 5.71 3.34 -4.45
CA TYR A 114 4.67 3.10 -3.45
C TYR A 114 3.27 3.21 -4.09
N ASP A 115 2.66 4.39 -4.04
CA ASP A 115 1.32 4.61 -4.59
C ASP A 115 1.19 4.26 -6.08
N PRO A 116 2.19 4.51 -6.95
CA PRO A 116 2.10 4.07 -8.34
C PRO A 116 2.03 2.55 -8.50
N ALA A 117 2.66 1.77 -7.61
CA ALA A 117 2.57 0.31 -7.64
C ALA A 117 1.14 -0.16 -7.29
N ALA A 118 0.51 0.45 -6.28
CA ALA A 118 -0.87 0.14 -5.92
C ALA A 118 -1.86 0.57 -7.03
N ALA A 119 -1.64 1.73 -7.64
CA ALA A 119 -2.46 2.19 -8.76
C ALA A 119 -2.34 1.25 -9.97
N ALA A 120 -1.12 0.78 -10.29
CA ALA A 120 -0.89 -0.19 -11.35
C ALA A 120 -1.57 -1.54 -11.05
N ALA A 121 -1.46 -2.02 -9.81
CA ALA A 121 -2.12 -3.25 -9.37
C ALA A 121 -3.65 -3.17 -9.45
N PHE A 122 -4.24 -2.00 -9.23
CA PHE A 122 -5.66 -1.77 -9.38
C PHE A 122 -6.10 -1.74 -10.86
N VAL A 123 -5.38 -1.01 -11.69
CA VAL A 123 -5.74 -0.81 -13.12
C VAL A 123 -5.39 -2.05 -13.95
N HIS A 124 -4.33 -2.76 -13.58
CA HIS A 124 -3.79 -3.93 -14.27
C HIS A 124 -3.55 -5.07 -13.26
N PRO A 125 -4.62 -5.71 -12.77
CA PRO A 125 -4.51 -6.75 -11.74
C PRO A 125 -3.70 -7.99 -12.18
N ASP A 126 -3.51 -8.19 -13.47
CA ASP A 126 -2.68 -9.22 -14.07
C ASP A 126 -1.16 -9.00 -13.86
N LEU A 127 -0.75 -7.79 -13.48
CA LEU A 127 0.65 -7.46 -13.18
C LEU A 127 1.08 -7.87 -11.78
N VAL A 128 0.16 -8.20 -10.88
CA VAL A 128 0.46 -8.48 -9.48
C VAL A 128 -0.26 -9.74 -9.00
N THR A 129 0.49 -10.67 -8.45
CA THR A 129 -0.09 -11.82 -7.77
C THR A 129 -0.44 -11.43 -6.33
N PHE A 130 -1.69 -11.69 -5.93
CA PHE A 130 -2.16 -11.51 -4.57
C PHE A 130 -2.36 -12.84 -3.87
N GLU A 131 -1.98 -12.90 -2.60
CA GLU A 131 -2.17 -14.05 -1.71
C GLU A 131 -3.17 -13.73 -0.61
N PRO A 132 -4.12 -14.63 -0.30
CA PRO A 132 -5.03 -14.45 0.80
C PRO A 132 -4.28 -14.54 2.14
N VAL A 133 -4.59 -13.63 3.06
CA VAL A 133 -3.95 -13.52 4.37
C VAL A 133 -4.93 -13.07 5.45
N GLY A 134 -4.63 -13.41 6.71
CA GLY A 134 -5.24 -12.78 7.86
C GLY A 134 -4.41 -11.57 8.30
N ILE A 135 -5.03 -10.40 8.41
CA ILE A 135 -4.38 -9.19 8.90
C ILE A 135 -5.01 -8.74 10.22
N THR A 136 -4.17 -8.49 11.21
CA THR A 136 -4.55 -7.85 12.47
C THR A 136 -3.78 -6.55 12.62
N MET A 137 -4.45 -5.51 13.12
CA MET A 137 -3.82 -4.22 13.38
C MET A 137 -3.38 -4.11 14.84
N GLU A 138 -2.11 -3.81 15.07
CA GLU A 138 -1.61 -3.59 16.43
C GLU A 138 -1.93 -2.16 16.89
N LEU A 139 -2.81 -2.05 17.91
CA LEU A 139 -3.33 -0.77 18.39
C LEU A 139 -2.69 -0.29 19.69
N ALA A 140 -2.11 -1.17 20.50
CA ALA A 140 -1.75 -0.86 21.88
C ALA A 140 -0.26 -1.00 22.21
N GLY A 141 0.50 -1.73 21.42
CA GLY A 141 1.91 -2.03 21.70
C GLY A 141 2.79 -0.79 21.65
N THR A 142 3.58 -0.56 22.71
CA THR A 142 4.43 0.63 22.83
C THR A 142 5.42 0.78 21.66
N ALA A 143 5.98 -0.34 21.17
CA ALA A 143 6.92 -0.34 20.05
C ALA A 143 6.30 -0.79 18.71
N THR A 144 5.08 -1.32 18.74
CA THR A 144 4.46 -2.00 17.59
C THR A 144 3.12 -1.39 17.17
N ARG A 145 2.61 -0.38 17.89
CA ARG A 145 1.40 0.34 17.46
C ARG A 145 1.53 0.79 16.00
N GLY A 146 0.50 0.55 15.21
CA GLY A 146 0.47 0.85 13.78
C GLY A 146 1.08 -0.24 12.89
N ARG A 147 1.51 -1.38 13.47
CA ARG A 147 1.97 -2.53 12.70
C ARG A 147 0.82 -3.36 12.18
N THR A 148 0.82 -3.69 10.90
CA THR A 148 0.00 -4.76 10.33
C THR A 148 0.66 -6.11 10.60
N VAL A 149 -0.01 -6.97 11.34
CA VAL A 149 0.44 -8.33 11.64
C VAL A 149 -0.20 -9.27 10.63
N VAL A 150 0.61 -9.86 9.76
CA VAL A 150 0.16 -10.71 8.65
C VAL A 150 0.30 -12.18 9.04
N GLU A 151 -0.82 -12.91 9.05
CA GLU A 151 -0.89 -14.35 9.26
C GLU A 151 -1.21 -15.05 7.93
N ARG A 152 -0.33 -15.96 7.52
CA ARG A 152 -0.46 -16.73 6.27
C ARG A 152 -1.05 -18.13 6.48
N ARG A 153 -1.28 -18.52 7.72
CA ARG A 153 -1.76 -19.86 8.10
C ARG A 153 -3.25 -19.80 8.45
N SER A 154 -4.10 -20.26 7.54
CA SER A 154 -5.57 -20.19 7.64
C SER A 154 -6.15 -20.89 8.89
N HIS A 155 -5.41 -21.84 9.50
CA HIS A 155 -5.86 -22.53 10.71
C HIS A 155 -5.68 -21.73 12.00
N TYR A 156 -4.90 -20.62 11.97
CA TYR A 156 -4.77 -19.72 13.10
C TYR A 156 -5.74 -18.53 13.05
N MET A 157 -6.04 -18.07 11.84
CA MET A 157 -6.92 -16.93 11.63
C MET A 157 -7.61 -17.05 10.26
N PRO A 158 -8.93 -16.80 10.16
CA PRO A 158 -9.59 -16.63 8.86
C PRO A 158 -8.93 -15.52 8.06
N PHE A 159 -8.80 -15.72 6.76
CA PHE A 159 -8.29 -14.68 5.87
C PHE A 159 -9.34 -13.57 5.71
N ASN A 160 -8.93 -12.33 5.84
CA ASN A 160 -9.76 -11.12 5.76
C ASN A 160 -9.24 -10.09 4.77
N ALA A 161 -8.15 -10.39 4.06
CA ALA A 161 -7.55 -9.53 3.05
C ALA A 161 -6.70 -10.35 2.10
N GLU A 162 -6.19 -9.68 1.07
CA GLU A 162 -5.14 -10.19 0.19
C GLU A 162 -3.90 -9.29 0.31
N ILE A 163 -2.70 -9.85 0.13
CA ILE A 163 -1.43 -9.12 0.12
C ILE A 163 -0.71 -9.34 -1.21
N ALA A 164 -0.11 -8.28 -1.76
CA ALA A 164 0.72 -8.37 -2.96
C ALA A 164 1.99 -9.20 -2.68
N ALA A 165 2.22 -10.23 -3.50
CA ALA A 165 3.32 -11.18 -3.34
C ALA A 165 4.40 -11.02 -4.39
N GLU A 166 4.01 -11.03 -5.68
CA GLU A 166 4.90 -10.99 -6.84
C GLU A 166 4.37 -10.01 -7.90
N ALA A 167 5.30 -9.46 -8.73
CA ALA A 167 5.03 -8.59 -9.86
C ALA A 167 5.82 -9.02 -11.09
#